data_a28fe18920ba0bfaa7c92821b8ec0bc5
#
_entry.id   a28fe18920ba0bfaa7c92821b8ec0bc5
#
_cell.length_a   1.000
_cell.length_b   1.000
_cell.length_c   1.000
_cell.angle_alpha   90.00
_cell.angle_beta   90.00
_cell.angle_gamma   90.00
#
_symmetry.space_group_name_H-M   'P 1'
#
loop_
_entity.id
_entity.type
_entity.pdbx_description
1 polymer ?
#
loop_
_entity_poly.entity_id
_entity_poly.type
_entity_poly.pdbx_seq_one_letter_code
_entity_poly.pdbx_strand_id
1 'polypeptide(L)'
;MLLVIPAVLDAGKLDRVRKLLDQGKFVDGRLSAGITAQRVKQNEELESGSRQMEQLNNLVMGSLVQHPLYQAGAMPYRVATPYYARYTRGMAYGDHVDDPVMGPPGGGQYRSDVSTTVFLNAPDEYQGGELVIGTSYGEQTLKLPAGDAVIYPSSSLHHINEVTSGQRLV
;
A
#
# COMPACT_ATOMS: atom_id res chain seq x y z
N MET A 1 9.07 5.07 13.84
CA MET A 1 7.90 4.36 14.42
C MET A 1 7.44 3.34 13.39
N LEU A 2 7.21 2.09 13.79
CA LEU A 2 6.55 1.08 12.96
C LEU A 2 5.40 0.52 13.81
N LEU A 3 4.17 0.56 13.30
CA LEU A 3 2.99 0.12 14.05
C LEU A 3 2.11 -0.77 13.15
N VAL A 4 1.84 -1.98 13.61
CA VAL A 4 0.86 -2.89 13.00
C VAL A 4 -0.53 -2.56 13.53
N ILE A 5 -1.49 -2.49 12.62
CA ILE A 5 -2.90 -2.19 12.90
C ILE A 5 -3.72 -3.40 12.46
N PRO A 6 -4.18 -4.24 13.41
CA PRO A 6 -4.94 -5.44 13.07
C PRO A 6 -6.37 -5.11 12.65
N ALA A 7 -6.94 -5.94 11.80
CA ALA A 7 -8.37 -5.96 11.45
C ALA A 7 -8.93 -4.60 10.97
N VAL A 8 -8.17 -3.86 10.15
CA VAL A 8 -8.67 -2.66 9.47
C VAL A 8 -9.87 -3.00 8.58
N LEU A 9 -9.81 -4.15 7.92
CA LEU A 9 -10.91 -4.70 7.14
C LEU A 9 -11.38 -6.02 7.76
N ASP A 10 -12.66 -6.10 8.09
CA ASP A 10 -13.30 -7.37 8.41
C ASP A 10 -13.45 -8.27 7.17
N ALA A 11 -13.78 -9.54 7.37
CA ALA A 11 -13.89 -10.53 6.29
C ALA A 11 -14.88 -10.11 5.20
N GLY A 12 -16.01 -9.49 5.57
CA GLY A 12 -17.02 -9.05 4.62
C GLY A 12 -16.55 -7.88 3.74
N LYS A 13 -15.86 -6.91 4.34
CA LYS A 13 -15.25 -5.80 3.60
C LYS A 13 -14.11 -6.28 2.71
N LEU A 14 -13.27 -7.18 3.21
CA LEU A 14 -12.16 -7.76 2.47
C LEU A 14 -12.64 -8.52 1.22
N ASP A 15 -13.69 -9.34 1.34
CA ASP A 15 -14.31 -10.04 0.21
C ASP A 15 -14.83 -9.04 -0.85
N ARG A 16 -15.48 -7.96 -0.42
CA ARG A 16 -15.94 -6.92 -1.35
C ARG A 16 -14.80 -6.18 -2.03
N VAL A 17 -13.73 -5.87 -1.30
CA VAL A 17 -12.53 -5.23 -1.85
C VAL A 17 -11.90 -6.12 -2.92
N ARG A 18 -11.70 -7.40 -2.63
CA ARG A 18 -11.13 -8.37 -3.59
C ARG A 18 -11.99 -8.49 -4.85
N LYS A 19 -13.31 -8.62 -4.73
CA LYS A 19 -14.23 -8.68 -5.88
C LYS A 19 -14.17 -7.43 -6.76
N LEU A 20 -13.99 -6.25 -6.16
CA LEU A 20 -13.82 -5.01 -6.92
C LEU A 20 -12.47 -4.97 -7.65
N LEU A 21 -11.40 -5.44 -7.00
CA LEU A 21 -10.06 -5.52 -7.61
C LEU A 21 -10.02 -6.54 -8.76
N ASP A 22 -10.68 -7.69 -8.63
CA ASP A 22 -10.76 -8.71 -9.69
C ASP A 22 -11.44 -8.20 -10.97
N GLN A 23 -12.33 -7.23 -10.85
CA GLN A 23 -13.01 -6.57 -11.97
C GLN A 23 -12.28 -5.32 -12.47
N GLY A 24 -11.24 -4.92 -11.77
CA GLY A 24 -10.50 -3.71 -12.06
C GLY A 24 -9.51 -3.86 -13.22
N LYS A 25 -9.30 -2.78 -13.96
CA LYS A 25 -8.23 -2.71 -14.95
C LYS A 25 -6.95 -2.24 -14.25
N PHE A 26 -5.89 -3.03 -14.37
CA PHE A 26 -4.58 -2.69 -13.85
C PHE A 26 -3.67 -2.15 -14.96
N VAL A 27 -2.86 -1.17 -14.64
CA VAL A 27 -1.89 -0.50 -15.50
C VAL A 27 -0.51 -0.53 -14.87
N ASP A 28 0.52 -0.21 -15.65
CA ASP A 28 1.91 -0.17 -15.16
C ASP A 28 2.05 0.79 -13.98
N GLY A 29 2.46 0.28 -12.82
CA GLY A 29 2.61 1.05 -11.59
C GLY A 29 3.70 2.11 -11.63
N ARG A 30 4.61 2.08 -12.61
CA ARG A 30 5.62 3.13 -12.82
C ARG A 30 4.99 4.48 -13.13
N LEU A 31 3.75 4.50 -13.62
CA LEU A 31 3.04 5.75 -13.95
C LEU A 31 2.78 6.64 -12.71
N SER A 32 2.71 6.05 -11.52
CA SER A 32 2.48 6.78 -10.25
C SER A 32 3.77 7.13 -9.48
N ALA A 33 4.91 6.59 -9.92
CA ALA A 33 6.17 6.72 -9.19
C ALA A 33 6.99 7.94 -9.65
N GLY A 34 7.70 8.57 -8.72
CA GLY A 34 8.70 9.58 -9.04
C GLY A 34 9.88 9.02 -9.85
N ILE A 35 10.66 9.88 -10.48
CA ILE A 35 11.71 9.51 -11.47
C ILE A 35 12.69 8.46 -10.93
N THR A 36 13.07 8.55 -9.67
CA THR A 36 14.02 7.61 -9.05
C THR A 36 13.37 6.26 -8.80
N ALA A 37 12.19 6.27 -8.22
CA ALA A 37 11.45 5.06 -7.85
C ALA A 37 10.97 4.26 -9.09
N GLN A 38 10.69 4.93 -10.21
CA GLN A 38 10.34 4.27 -11.48
C GLN A 38 11.37 3.25 -11.95
N ARG A 39 12.66 3.47 -11.64
CA ARG A 39 13.77 2.59 -12.10
C ARG A 39 13.72 1.22 -11.45
N VAL A 40 13.15 1.12 -10.26
CA VAL A 40 13.13 -0.09 -9.42
C VAL A 40 11.71 -0.63 -9.17
N LYS A 41 10.66 0.05 -9.70
CA LYS A 41 9.26 -0.33 -9.53
C LYS A 41 8.81 -1.24 -10.67
N GLN A 42 8.40 -2.46 -10.30
CA GLN A 42 7.85 -3.46 -11.22
C GLN A 42 6.59 -4.03 -10.58
N ASN A 43 5.47 -3.36 -10.79
CA ASN A 43 4.15 -3.78 -10.32
C ASN A 43 3.07 -3.20 -11.23
N GLU A 44 1.85 -3.55 -10.95
CA GLU A 44 0.67 -2.96 -11.58
C GLU A 44 -0.17 -2.24 -10.52
N GLU A 45 -0.88 -1.20 -10.94
CA GLU A 45 -1.81 -0.46 -10.10
C GLU A 45 -3.17 -0.34 -10.78
N LEU A 46 -4.23 -0.31 -9.97
CA LEU A 46 -5.58 -0.09 -10.46
C LEU A 46 -5.66 1.27 -11.16
N GLU A 47 -6.22 1.28 -12.37
CA GLU A 47 -6.40 2.49 -13.17
C GLU A 47 -7.22 3.54 -12.40
N SER A 48 -6.67 4.75 -12.31
CA SER A 48 -7.27 5.87 -11.58
C SER A 48 -8.58 6.34 -12.24
N GLY A 49 -9.49 6.91 -11.41
CA GLY A 49 -10.74 7.53 -11.90
C GLY A 49 -11.87 6.54 -12.23
N SER A 50 -11.69 5.25 -11.97
CA SER A 50 -12.74 4.27 -12.17
C SER A 50 -13.78 4.30 -11.04
N ARG A 51 -15.01 3.87 -11.35
CA ARG A 51 -16.08 3.70 -10.33
C ARG A 51 -15.67 2.66 -9.27
N GLN A 52 -14.89 1.65 -9.66
CA GLN A 52 -14.35 0.66 -8.74
C GLN A 52 -13.41 1.30 -7.73
N MET A 53 -12.53 2.20 -8.16
CA MET A 53 -11.62 2.92 -7.27
C MET A 53 -12.37 3.75 -6.23
N GLU A 54 -13.44 4.43 -6.62
CA GLU A 54 -14.27 5.20 -5.69
C GLU A 54 -14.90 4.30 -4.61
N GLN A 55 -15.43 3.13 -5.02
CA GLN A 55 -16.00 2.16 -4.09
C GLN A 55 -14.93 1.55 -3.15
N LEU A 56 -13.74 1.24 -3.69
CA LEU A 56 -12.60 0.77 -2.91
C LEU A 56 -12.16 1.81 -1.88
N ASN A 57 -12.05 3.07 -2.28
CA ASN A 57 -11.67 4.16 -1.37
C ASN A 57 -12.68 4.30 -0.22
N ASN A 58 -13.96 4.22 -0.50
CA ASN A 58 -14.99 4.27 0.53
C ASN A 58 -14.90 3.10 1.53
N LEU A 59 -14.53 1.90 1.07
CA LEU A 59 -14.37 0.73 1.92
C LEU A 59 -13.07 0.77 2.72
N VAL A 60 -11.94 0.94 2.04
CA VAL A 60 -10.61 0.81 2.66
C VAL A 60 -10.26 2.05 3.48
N MET A 61 -10.33 3.24 2.88
CA MET A 61 -10.03 4.47 3.61
C MET A 61 -11.04 4.74 4.72
N GLY A 62 -12.33 4.49 4.46
CA GLY A 62 -13.38 4.64 5.47
C GLY A 62 -13.14 3.77 6.70
N SER A 63 -12.60 2.56 6.52
CA SER A 63 -12.24 1.66 7.62
C SER A 63 -10.96 2.12 8.30
N LEU A 64 -9.91 2.45 7.52
CA LEU A 64 -8.61 2.84 8.04
C LEU A 64 -8.69 4.13 8.87
N VAL A 65 -9.31 5.20 8.33
CA VAL A 65 -9.34 6.50 9.01
C VAL A 65 -10.20 6.51 10.26
N GLN A 66 -11.12 5.56 10.41
CA GLN A 66 -11.94 5.40 11.63
C GLN A 66 -11.29 4.47 12.65
N HIS A 67 -10.21 3.77 12.30
CA HIS A 67 -9.58 2.82 13.19
C HIS A 67 -8.83 3.52 14.33
N PRO A 68 -9.11 3.21 15.62
CA PRO A 68 -8.51 3.93 16.76
C PRO A 68 -6.99 3.91 16.78
N LEU A 69 -6.36 2.77 16.44
CA LEU A 69 -4.90 2.67 16.40
C LEU A 69 -4.30 3.49 15.25
N TYR A 70 -5.01 3.62 14.10
CA TYR A 70 -4.57 4.49 13.03
C TYR A 70 -4.61 5.95 13.46
N GLN A 71 -5.70 6.38 14.06
CA GLN A 71 -5.86 7.74 14.58
C GLN A 71 -4.77 8.10 15.61
N ALA A 72 -4.52 7.19 16.55
CA ALA A 72 -3.54 7.42 17.60
C ALA A 72 -2.08 7.34 17.09
N GLY A 73 -1.80 6.43 16.17
CA GLY A 73 -0.46 6.18 15.66
C GLY A 73 -0.02 7.14 14.55
N ALA A 74 -0.88 7.39 13.56
CA ALA A 74 -0.57 8.28 12.44
C ALA A 74 -0.89 9.74 12.73
N MET A 75 -1.85 10.04 13.62
CA MET A 75 -2.36 11.40 13.89
C MET A 75 -2.59 12.20 12.61
N PRO A 76 -3.41 11.69 11.67
CA PRO A 76 -3.44 12.19 10.32
C PRO A 76 -4.11 13.57 10.25
N TYR A 77 -3.40 14.56 9.72
CA TYR A 77 -4.00 15.84 9.33
C TYR A 77 -4.66 15.71 7.94
N ARG A 78 -4.02 14.97 7.04
CA ARG A 78 -4.51 14.69 5.69
C ARG A 78 -4.17 13.25 5.32
N VAL A 79 -5.11 12.57 4.68
CA VAL A 79 -4.90 11.22 4.13
C VAL A 79 -5.03 11.31 2.61
N ALA A 80 -4.02 10.82 1.90
CA ALA A 80 -4.01 10.79 0.44
C ALA A 80 -4.90 9.67 -0.10
N THR A 81 -5.35 9.80 -1.33
CA THR A 81 -5.98 8.72 -2.07
C THR A 81 -5.00 7.55 -2.22
N PRO A 82 -5.38 6.32 -1.87
CA PRO A 82 -4.49 5.17 -1.95
C PRO A 82 -4.26 4.70 -3.38
N TYR A 83 -3.17 4.00 -3.58
CA TYR A 83 -2.91 3.17 -4.75
C TYR A 83 -3.26 1.73 -4.40
N TYR A 84 -3.96 1.02 -5.28
CA TYR A 84 -4.22 -0.42 -5.14
C TYR A 84 -3.24 -1.15 -6.03
N ALA A 85 -2.24 -1.75 -5.42
CA ALA A 85 -1.13 -2.37 -6.12
C ALA A 85 -1.27 -3.89 -6.19
N ARG A 86 -0.90 -4.44 -7.35
CA ARG A 86 -0.84 -5.86 -7.63
C ARG A 86 0.59 -6.24 -8.02
N TYR A 87 1.10 -7.29 -7.38
CA TYR A 87 2.37 -7.91 -7.73
C TYR A 87 2.10 -9.36 -8.10
N THR A 88 2.49 -9.75 -9.30
CA THR A 88 2.47 -11.14 -9.77
C THR A 88 3.89 -11.67 -9.86
N ARG A 89 4.05 -12.93 -10.27
CA ARG A 89 5.35 -13.59 -10.37
C ARG A 89 6.38 -12.74 -11.15
N GLY A 90 7.56 -12.56 -10.59
CA GLY A 90 8.66 -11.76 -11.14
C GLY A 90 8.57 -10.27 -10.86
N MET A 91 7.49 -9.80 -10.22
CA MET A 91 7.32 -8.40 -9.86
C MET A 91 7.89 -8.10 -8.47
N ALA A 92 8.48 -6.93 -8.35
CA ALA A 92 9.13 -6.43 -7.14
C ALA A 92 9.08 -4.90 -7.09
N TYR A 93 9.47 -4.32 -5.99
CA TYR A 93 9.73 -2.88 -5.89
C TYR A 93 11.01 -2.70 -5.09
N GLY A 94 12.09 -2.35 -5.75
CA GLY A 94 13.41 -2.23 -5.13
C GLY A 94 13.51 -1.11 -4.11
N ASP A 95 14.67 -1.00 -3.48
CA ASP A 95 14.95 -0.01 -2.43
C ASP A 95 14.59 1.42 -2.85
N HIS A 96 13.73 2.05 -2.06
CA HIS A 96 13.32 3.43 -2.24
C HIS A 96 12.83 4.05 -0.92
N VAL A 97 12.68 5.36 -0.93
CA VAL A 97 11.90 6.13 0.03
C VAL A 97 10.74 6.76 -0.71
N ASP A 98 9.63 6.98 -0.04
CA ASP A 98 8.48 7.65 -0.66
C ASP A 98 8.78 9.13 -0.92
N ASP A 99 8.16 9.67 -1.95
CA ASP A 99 8.33 11.09 -2.28
C ASP A 99 7.85 11.96 -1.10
N PRO A 100 8.71 12.87 -0.60
CA PRO A 100 8.37 13.68 0.57
C PRO A 100 7.28 14.72 0.30
N VAL A 101 7.08 15.09 -0.96
CA VAL A 101 6.03 16.01 -1.39
C VAL A 101 5.29 15.38 -2.56
N MET A 102 4.00 15.16 -2.38
CA MET A 102 3.11 14.53 -3.35
C MET A 102 1.97 15.47 -3.73
N GLY A 103 1.24 15.12 -4.78
CA GLY A 103 0.12 15.90 -5.29
C GLY A 103 0.49 16.79 -6.49
N PRO A 104 -0.51 17.38 -7.19
CA PRO A 104 -0.30 18.11 -8.42
C PRO A 104 0.50 19.41 -8.19
N PRO A 105 1.45 19.75 -9.09
CA PRO A 105 2.13 21.02 -9.06
C PRO A 105 1.14 22.20 -9.16
N GLY A 106 1.41 23.26 -8.39
CA GLY A 106 0.59 24.48 -8.42
C GLY A 106 -0.63 24.50 -7.52
N GLY A 107 -0.87 23.42 -6.75
CA GLY A 107 -1.94 23.37 -5.76
C GLY A 107 -2.29 21.98 -5.34
N GLY A 108 -2.68 21.82 -4.08
CA GLY A 108 -3.05 20.50 -3.53
C GLY A 108 -1.85 19.62 -3.18
N GLN A 109 -0.62 20.12 -3.24
CA GLN A 109 0.55 19.40 -2.74
C GLN A 109 0.44 19.16 -1.22
N TYR A 110 1.00 18.06 -0.77
CA TYR A 110 1.06 17.70 0.65
C TYR A 110 2.38 16.99 0.96
N ARG A 111 2.79 17.11 2.19
CA ARG A 111 3.95 16.41 2.73
C ARG A 111 3.54 15.00 3.13
N SER A 112 4.32 14.00 2.70
CA SER A 112 4.16 12.61 3.08
C SER A 112 5.06 12.32 4.28
N ASP A 113 4.46 12.17 5.45
CA ASP A 113 5.19 11.90 6.70
C ASP A 113 5.09 10.42 7.11
N VAL A 114 3.93 9.80 6.84
CA VAL A 114 3.63 8.41 7.20
C VAL A 114 3.09 7.67 6.00
N SER A 115 3.68 6.52 5.71
CA SER A 115 3.21 5.56 4.73
C SER A 115 2.39 4.47 5.40
N THR A 116 1.39 3.98 4.67
CA THR A 116 0.48 2.92 5.15
C THR A 116 0.33 1.87 4.08
N THR A 117 0.49 0.60 4.47
CA THR A 117 0.17 -0.54 3.61
C THR A 117 -0.93 -1.37 4.26
N VAL A 118 -2.03 -1.58 3.54
CA VAL A 118 -3.12 -2.50 3.93
C VAL A 118 -2.97 -3.79 3.14
N PHE A 119 -2.82 -4.92 3.82
CA PHE A 119 -2.63 -6.23 3.21
C PHE A 119 -4.00 -6.82 2.81
N LEU A 120 -4.15 -7.19 1.55
CA LEU A 120 -5.42 -7.69 0.99
C LEU A 120 -5.42 -9.19 0.69
N ASN A 121 -4.23 -9.84 0.80
CA ASN A 121 -4.06 -11.29 0.70
C ASN A 121 -3.61 -11.89 2.03
N ALA A 122 -3.96 -13.15 2.26
CA ALA A 122 -3.37 -13.91 3.35
C ALA A 122 -1.89 -14.25 3.03
N PRO A 123 -1.02 -14.41 4.06
CA PRO A 123 0.41 -14.66 3.84
C PRO A 123 0.72 -15.95 3.06
N ASP A 124 -0.17 -16.93 3.07
CA ASP A 124 -0.04 -18.23 2.40
C ASP A 124 -0.55 -18.21 0.95
N GLU A 125 -1.24 -17.15 0.52
CA GLU A 125 -1.76 -17.03 -0.86
C GLU A 125 -0.66 -16.69 -1.89
N TYR A 126 0.55 -16.30 -1.46
CA TYR A 126 1.66 -15.96 -2.35
C TYR A 126 3.00 -16.26 -1.69
N GLN A 127 4.06 -16.38 -2.50
CA GLN A 127 5.44 -16.60 -2.03
C GLN A 127 6.31 -15.39 -2.44
N GLY A 128 7.23 -15.00 -1.55
CA GLY A 128 7.93 -13.71 -1.69
C GLY A 128 7.02 -12.54 -1.36
N GLY A 129 7.29 -11.38 -1.94
CA GLY A 129 6.44 -10.21 -1.81
C GLY A 129 6.39 -9.60 -0.41
N GLU A 130 7.32 -9.90 0.48
CA GLU A 130 7.41 -9.28 1.79
C GLU A 130 7.70 -7.79 1.66
N LEU A 131 7.08 -6.97 2.50
CA LEU A 131 7.47 -5.59 2.72
C LEU A 131 8.64 -5.57 3.71
N VAL A 132 9.78 -5.09 3.27
CA VAL A 132 10.98 -4.95 4.11
C VAL A 132 11.23 -3.48 4.38
N ILE A 133 11.35 -3.10 5.65
CA ILE A 133 11.52 -1.72 6.10
C ILE A 133 12.81 -1.60 6.91
N GLY A 134 13.72 -0.75 6.46
CA GLY A 134 14.92 -0.38 7.19
C GLY A 134 14.59 0.47 8.41
N THR A 135 15.09 0.08 9.58
CA THR A 135 14.96 0.83 10.82
C THR A 135 16.31 1.02 11.48
N SER A 136 16.40 1.89 12.50
CA SER A 136 17.62 2.06 13.32
C SER A 136 18.03 0.78 14.07
N TYR A 137 17.17 -0.22 14.14
CA TYR A 137 17.41 -1.49 14.82
C TYR A 137 17.52 -2.68 13.85
N GLY A 138 17.77 -2.41 12.57
CA GLY A 138 17.81 -3.41 11.50
C GLY A 138 16.53 -3.45 10.67
N GLU A 139 16.48 -4.37 9.71
CA GLU A 139 15.34 -4.54 8.83
C GLU A 139 14.18 -5.27 9.52
N GLN A 140 12.98 -4.84 9.18
CA GLN A 140 11.74 -5.49 9.59
C GLN A 140 11.05 -6.05 8.35
N THR A 141 10.90 -7.35 8.30
CA THR A 141 10.22 -8.06 7.20
C THR A 141 8.77 -8.33 7.59
N LEU A 142 7.83 -7.86 6.79
CA LEU A 142 6.41 -7.89 7.09
C LEU A 142 5.62 -8.60 5.99
N LYS A 143 4.76 -9.51 6.42
CA LYS A 143 3.78 -10.22 5.60
C LYS A 143 2.58 -10.51 6.50
N LEU A 144 1.70 -9.52 6.63
CA LEU A 144 0.62 -9.53 7.62
C LEU A 144 -0.62 -10.28 7.10
N PRO A 145 -1.50 -10.72 8.01
CA PRO A 145 -2.81 -11.24 7.66
C PRO A 145 -3.61 -10.29 6.77
N ALA A 146 -4.46 -10.86 5.92
CA ALA A 146 -5.37 -10.06 5.09
C ALA A 146 -6.33 -9.23 5.96
N GLY A 147 -6.46 -7.96 5.65
CA GLY A 147 -7.24 -6.99 6.41
C GLY A 147 -6.44 -6.20 7.44
N ASP A 148 -5.21 -6.61 7.75
CA ASP A 148 -4.30 -5.85 8.62
C ASP A 148 -3.57 -4.76 7.84
N ALA A 149 -3.07 -3.77 8.57
CA ALA A 149 -2.23 -2.71 8.00
C ALA A 149 -0.96 -2.51 8.81
N VAL A 150 0.01 -1.85 8.19
CA VAL A 150 1.20 -1.31 8.86
C VAL A 150 1.37 0.14 8.51
N ILE A 151 1.77 0.96 9.47
CA ILE A 151 2.21 2.34 9.27
C ILE A 151 3.69 2.49 9.64
N TYR A 152 4.41 3.28 8.86
CA TYR A 152 5.83 3.55 9.05
C TYR A 152 6.20 4.94 8.49
N PRO A 153 7.34 5.54 8.90
CA PRO A 153 7.75 6.84 8.35
C PRO A 153 8.02 6.72 6.84
N SER A 154 7.45 7.61 6.03
CA SER A 154 7.64 7.63 4.57
C SER A 154 9.10 7.79 4.15
N SER A 155 9.94 8.35 5.04
CA SER A 155 11.39 8.49 4.87
C SER A 155 12.19 7.22 5.16
N SER A 156 11.56 6.14 5.61
CA SER A 156 12.24 4.85 5.80
C SER A 156 12.61 4.25 4.44
N LEU A 157 13.85 3.79 4.29
CA LEU A 157 14.22 2.95 3.14
C LEU A 157 13.43 1.66 3.22
N HIS A 158 12.76 1.29 2.14
CA HIS A 158 11.96 0.08 2.10
C HIS A 158 11.87 -0.49 0.69
N HIS A 159 11.50 -1.77 0.63
CA HIS A 159 11.30 -2.47 -0.64
C HIS A 159 10.24 -3.57 -0.51
N ILE A 160 9.81 -4.08 -1.66
CA ILE A 160 8.99 -5.27 -1.77
C ILE A 160 9.82 -6.35 -2.46
N ASN A 161 10.01 -7.48 -1.78
CA ASN A 161 10.67 -8.65 -2.35
C ASN A 161 9.93 -9.15 -3.59
N GLU A 162 10.66 -9.81 -4.48
CA GLU A 162 10.05 -10.43 -5.67
C GLU A 162 8.99 -11.44 -5.27
N VAL A 163 7.83 -11.36 -5.90
CA VAL A 163 6.79 -12.39 -5.81
C VAL A 163 7.18 -13.55 -6.72
N THR A 164 7.40 -14.72 -6.12
CA THR A 164 7.84 -15.91 -6.86
C THR A 164 6.69 -16.84 -7.25
N SER A 165 5.55 -16.75 -6.54
CA SER A 165 4.33 -17.51 -6.80
C SER A 165 3.11 -16.80 -6.22
N GLY A 166 1.95 -17.01 -6.81
CA GLY A 166 0.71 -16.37 -6.40
C GLY A 166 0.61 -14.91 -6.82
N GLN A 167 -0.19 -14.14 -6.08
CA GLN A 167 -0.43 -12.72 -6.32
C GLN A 167 -0.49 -11.99 -4.98
N ARG A 168 0.25 -10.89 -4.85
CA ARG A 168 0.16 -9.96 -3.72
C ARG A 168 -0.71 -8.77 -4.10
N LEU A 169 -1.72 -8.49 -3.27
CA LEU A 169 -2.58 -7.30 -3.37
C LEU A 169 -2.45 -6.43 -2.11
N VAL A 170 -2.33 -5.15 -2.30
CA VAL A 170 -2.31 -4.15 -1.23
C VAL A 170 -3.06 -2.88 -1.65
#